data_f131b9403a9f1c305d78ff8ba40acd0a
#
_entry.id   f131b9403a9f1c305d78ff8ba40acd0a
#
_cell.length_a   1.000
_cell.length_b   1.000
_cell.length_c   1.000
_cell.angle_alpha   90.00
_cell.angle_beta   90.00
_cell.angle_gamma   90.00
#
_symmetry.space_group_name_H-M   'P 1'
#
loop_
_entity.id
_entity.type
_entity.pdbx_description
1 polymer ?
#
loop_
_entity_poly.entity_id
_entity_poly.type
_entity_poly.pdbx_seq_one_letter_code
_entity_poly.pdbx_strand_id
1 'polypeptide(L)'
;MTRYIIALTELGLKNNNLISLLREHSSDIVDMFENRSQSLFEKHLDLMPFYDIFSDSSAVDLALSKADDILTRNKELGIKTTYLTAPSYPKGLALISNPPAILYYKGAEFSDIPSKAIACVGTRKPTRISYNAVNYLVPQWVHEDCSIISGLACGVDKLSHQACISAGGKTIAVLAHGLDTIYPKENSALAERILESGGILMSEYAVGTKPDRFRFVNRNRLIVGLSKVVVIYECDEKGGTMHNVEHAGRQKKPIFCPAIGEVVEDVQTGTKKLIDEGTASVIQQGRDIAGVLDALGSQITKPRLNNTAIKLNYLHAVLSILNDPAVLEATLKTLNINFPATQDIYTTLVHMVNDNSLDIDKILNLLVENNIASINKTLILND
;
A
#
# COMPACT_ATOMS: atom_id res chain seq x y z
N MET A 1 7.57 -27.56 8.38
CA MET A 1 8.00 -26.29 9.02
C MET A 1 6.82 -25.41 9.42
N THR A 2 5.95 -24.97 8.51
CA THR A 2 4.83 -24.04 8.80
C THR A 2 3.96 -24.48 9.98
N ARG A 3 3.59 -25.78 10.06
CA ARG A 3 2.83 -26.39 11.17
C ARG A 3 3.49 -26.13 12.52
N TYR A 4 4.78 -26.34 12.61
CA TYR A 4 5.53 -26.17 13.85
C TYR A 4 5.68 -24.71 14.27
N ILE A 5 5.86 -23.78 13.32
CA ILE A 5 5.90 -22.35 13.63
C ILE A 5 4.57 -21.86 14.18
N ILE A 6 3.44 -22.33 13.60
CA ILE A 6 2.11 -22.02 14.13
C ILE A 6 1.95 -22.62 15.53
N ALA A 7 2.35 -23.87 15.74
CA ALA A 7 2.29 -24.51 17.06
C ALA A 7 3.15 -23.78 18.10
N LEU A 8 4.34 -23.29 17.74
CA LEU A 8 5.16 -22.44 18.62
C LEU A 8 4.44 -21.14 19.01
N THR A 9 3.69 -20.54 18.08
CA THR A 9 2.86 -19.38 18.38
C THR A 9 1.73 -19.73 19.35
N GLU A 10 1.08 -20.88 19.16
CA GLU A 10 0.01 -21.38 20.03
C GLU A 10 0.51 -21.78 21.42
N LEU A 11 1.77 -22.19 21.55
CA LEU A 11 2.48 -22.39 22.82
C LEU A 11 2.85 -21.07 23.52
N GLY A 12 2.58 -19.92 22.89
CA GLY A 12 2.81 -18.59 23.47
C GLY A 12 4.20 -18.01 23.24
N LEU A 13 5.02 -18.58 22.34
CA LEU A 13 6.30 -17.99 21.99
C LEU A 13 6.09 -16.63 21.32
N LYS A 14 6.81 -15.63 21.81
CA LYS A 14 6.79 -14.29 21.24
C LYS A 14 7.51 -14.26 19.89
N ASN A 15 7.13 -13.31 19.04
CA ASN A 15 7.72 -13.18 17.70
C ASN A 15 9.27 -13.10 17.71
N ASN A 16 9.88 -12.43 18.67
CA ASN A 16 11.34 -12.36 18.78
C ASN A 16 11.99 -13.74 19.01
N ASN A 17 11.36 -14.59 19.82
CA ASN A 17 11.84 -15.94 20.06
C ASN A 17 11.70 -16.81 18.80
N LEU A 18 10.60 -16.65 18.07
CA LEU A 18 10.38 -17.33 16.79
C LEU A 18 11.41 -16.89 15.73
N ILE A 19 11.76 -15.59 15.69
CA ILE A 19 12.79 -15.06 14.78
C ILE A 19 14.15 -15.71 15.08
N SER A 20 14.56 -15.77 16.37
CA SER A 20 15.81 -16.39 16.77
C SER A 20 15.83 -17.87 16.39
N LEU A 21 14.80 -18.63 16.78
CA LEU A 21 14.69 -20.05 16.43
C LEU A 21 14.77 -20.29 14.91
N LEU A 22 14.07 -19.48 14.11
CA LEU A 22 14.10 -19.62 12.65
C LEU A 22 15.46 -19.29 12.03
N ARG A 23 16.19 -18.35 12.57
CA ARG A 23 17.50 -17.94 12.05
C ARG A 23 18.64 -18.85 12.47
N GLU A 24 18.59 -19.31 13.70
CA GLU A 24 19.71 -19.99 14.35
C GLU A 24 19.51 -21.51 14.47
N HIS A 25 18.26 -21.97 14.63
CA HIS A 25 17.90 -23.35 14.92
C HIS A 25 16.80 -23.92 14.03
N SER A 26 16.69 -23.45 12.80
CA SER A 26 15.64 -23.89 11.88
C SER A 26 15.58 -25.39 11.65
N SER A 27 16.76 -26.08 11.63
CA SER A 27 16.86 -27.54 11.51
C SER A 27 16.30 -28.30 12.72
N ASP A 28 16.37 -27.70 13.89
CA ASP A 28 16.08 -28.37 15.15
C ASP A 28 14.61 -28.25 15.56
N ILE A 29 13.87 -27.29 14.92
CA ILE A 29 12.43 -27.06 15.24
C ILE A 29 11.61 -28.33 15.09
N VAL A 30 11.85 -29.15 14.06
CA VAL A 30 11.10 -30.39 13.84
C VAL A 30 11.40 -31.38 14.99
N ASP A 31 12.68 -31.54 15.34
CA ASP A 31 13.13 -32.42 16.41
C ASP A 31 12.59 -32.00 17.79
N MET A 32 12.44 -30.71 18.05
CA MET A 32 11.82 -30.21 19.28
C MET A 32 10.39 -30.75 19.47
N PHE A 33 9.64 -30.92 18.39
CA PHE A 33 8.27 -31.44 18.44
C PHE A 33 8.18 -32.96 18.40
N GLU A 34 9.01 -33.63 17.60
CA GLU A 34 8.91 -35.07 17.34
C GLU A 34 9.64 -35.88 18.40
N ASN A 35 10.86 -35.46 18.77
CA ASN A 35 11.68 -36.21 19.72
C ASN A 35 11.60 -35.71 21.15
N ARG A 36 11.32 -34.40 21.34
CA ARG A 36 11.17 -33.72 22.66
C ARG A 36 12.30 -34.06 23.63
N SER A 37 13.47 -34.37 23.11
CA SER A 37 14.59 -34.86 23.87
C SER A 37 15.27 -33.74 24.65
N GLN A 38 15.45 -33.92 25.97
CA GLN A 38 16.20 -32.99 26.81
C GLN A 38 17.61 -32.73 26.25
N SER A 39 18.23 -33.73 25.68
CA SER A 39 19.61 -33.60 25.11
C SER A 39 19.68 -32.60 23.95
N LEU A 40 18.60 -32.34 23.21
CA LEU A 40 18.54 -31.32 22.20
C LEU A 40 18.67 -29.92 22.82
N PHE A 41 17.93 -29.66 23.90
CA PHE A 41 17.95 -28.38 24.59
C PHE A 41 19.27 -28.18 25.35
N GLU A 42 19.85 -29.23 25.92
CA GLU A 42 21.16 -29.18 26.58
C GLU A 42 22.31 -28.90 25.61
N LYS A 43 22.19 -29.36 24.37
CA LYS A 43 23.15 -29.09 23.30
C LYS A 43 23.16 -27.61 22.90
N HIS A 44 22.02 -26.92 23.04
CA HIS A 44 21.82 -25.54 22.67
C HIS A 44 21.33 -24.74 23.88
N LEU A 45 22.24 -24.17 24.66
CA LEU A 45 21.94 -23.49 25.93
C LEU A 45 20.91 -22.36 25.80
N ASP A 46 20.86 -21.70 24.64
CA ASP A 46 19.89 -20.66 24.31
C ASP A 46 18.49 -21.21 24.08
N LEU A 47 18.31 -22.51 23.82
CA LEU A 47 17.03 -23.21 23.75
C LEU A 47 16.51 -23.68 25.11
N MET A 48 17.36 -23.77 26.13
CA MET A 48 16.95 -24.23 27.47
C MET A 48 15.74 -23.52 28.05
N PRO A 49 15.55 -22.18 27.88
CA PRO A 49 14.35 -21.48 28.37
C PRO A 49 13.02 -22.01 27.78
N PHE A 50 13.08 -22.74 26.68
CA PHE A 50 11.88 -23.33 26.05
C PHE A 50 11.61 -24.76 26.49
N TYR A 51 12.55 -25.44 27.15
CA TYR A 51 12.44 -26.84 27.53
C TYR A 51 11.18 -27.14 28.37
N ASP A 52 10.90 -26.27 29.35
CA ASP A 52 9.71 -26.44 30.21
C ASP A 52 8.39 -26.44 29.42
N ILE A 53 8.33 -25.64 28.34
CA ILE A 53 7.15 -25.59 27.45
C ILE A 53 7.01 -26.92 26.72
N PHE A 54 8.10 -27.54 26.26
CA PHE A 54 8.11 -28.81 25.53
C PHE A 54 8.02 -30.01 26.44
N SER A 55 8.27 -29.90 27.73
CA SER A 55 8.10 -30.98 28.71
C SER A 55 6.63 -31.29 28.97
N ASP A 56 5.68 -30.35 28.75
CA ASP A 56 4.25 -30.57 28.78
C ASP A 56 3.75 -31.15 27.43
N SER A 57 3.78 -32.47 27.32
CA SER A 57 3.32 -33.15 26.11
C SER A 57 1.87 -32.84 25.75
N SER A 58 0.99 -32.61 26.72
CA SER A 58 -0.41 -32.28 26.46
C SER A 58 -0.56 -30.89 25.84
N ALA A 59 0.20 -29.91 26.32
CA ALA A 59 0.21 -28.56 25.74
C ALA A 59 0.78 -28.56 24.32
N VAL A 60 1.83 -29.34 24.07
CA VAL A 60 2.45 -29.47 22.73
C VAL A 60 1.47 -30.12 21.75
N ASP A 61 0.80 -31.21 22.15
CA ASP A 61 -0.17 -31.91 21.30
C ASP A 61 -1.38 -31.04 20.99
N LEU A 62 -1.87 -30.26 21.97
CA LEU A 62 -2.94 -29.27 21.76
C LEU A 62 -2.52 -28.17 20.78
N ALA A 63 -1.29 -27.65 20.90
CA ALA A 63 -0.76 -26.63 20.01
C ALA A 63 -0.61 -27.16 18.57
N LEU A 64 -0.17 -28.41 18.39
CA LEU A 64 -0.12 -29.07 17.09
C LEU A 64 -1.50 -29.24 16.47
N SER A 65 -2.51 -29.69 17.28
CA SER A 65 -3.89 -29.79 16.82
C SER A 65 -4.45 -28.46 16.36
N LYS A 66 -4.24 -27.38 17.12
CA LYS A 66 -4.65 -26.02 16.73
C LYS A 66 -3.94 -25.57 15.45
N ALA A 67 -2.66 -25.88 15.29
CA ALA A 67 -1.93 -25.56 14.07
C ALA A 67 -2.53 -26.30 12.85
N ASP A 68 -2.93 -27.56 13.01
CA ASP A 68 -3.59 -28.34 11.96
C ASP A 68 -4.96 -27.76 11.60
N ASP A 69 -5.75 -27.32 12.60
CA ASP A 69 -7.03 -26.62 12.38
C ASP A 69 -6.84 -25.30 11.61
N ILE A 70 -5.84 -24.50 11.98
CA ILE A 70 -5.49 -23.25 11.28
C ILE A 70 -5.10 -23.54 9.83
N LEU A 71 -4.26 -24.56 9.59
CA LEU A 71 -3.83 -24.93 8.23
C LEU A 71 -4.98 -25.46 7.39
N THR A 72 -5.89 -26.23 7.98
CA THR A 72 -7.10 -26.72 7.32
C THR A 72 -7.99 -25.56 6.89
N ARG A 73 -8.30 -24.65 7.81
CA ARG A 73 -9.07 -23.44 7.49
C ARG A 73 -8.38 -22.54 6.46
N ASN A 74 -7.06 -22.42 6.53
CA ASN A 74 -6.30 -21.68 5.54
C ASN A 74 -6.49 -22.29 4.15
N LYS A 75 -6.41 -23.61 4.02
CA LYS A 75 -6.61 -24.33 2.76
C LYS A 75 -8.02 -24.11 2.20
N GLU A 76 -9.05 -24.23 3.04
CA GLU A 76 -10.45 -23.99 2.65
C GLU A 76 -10.69 -22.57 2.14
N LEU A 77 -10.01 -21.58 2.73
CA LEU A 77 -10.13 -20.16 2.40
C LEU A 77 -9.14 -19.70 1.32
N GLY A 78 -8.32 -20.58 0.76
CA GLY A 78 -7.29 -20.24 -0.20
C GLY A 78 -6.18 -19.34 0.36
N ILE A 79 -5.92 -19.42 1.68
CA ILE A 79 -4.86 -18.69 2.36
C ILE A 79 -3.57 -19.50 2.28
N LYS A 80 -2.54 -18.89 1.73
CA LYS A 80 -1.18 -19.41 1.69
C LYS A 80 -0.40 -18.92 2.91
N THR A 81 0.68 -19.61 3.24
CA THR A 81 1.57 -19.25 4.35
C THR A 81 3.01 -19.26 3.90
N THR A 82 3.79 -18.35 4.44
CA THR A 82 5.25 -18.33 4.32
C THR A 82 5.87 -17.93 5.66
N TYR A 83 7.15 -18.24 5.88
CA TYR A 83 7.85 -17.94 7.12
C TYR A 83 9.22 -17.32 6.84
N LEU A 84 9.81 -16.65 7.82
CA LEU A 84 10.94 -15.73 7.71
C LEU A 84 12.13 -16.25 6.90
N THR A 85 12.45 -17.55 7.00
CA THR A 85 13.58 -18.18 6.30
C THR A 85 13.17 -18.92 5.02
N ALA A 86 11.88 -18.88 4.64
CA ALA A 86 11.42 -19.51 3.42
C ALA A 86 11.79 -18.68 2.18
N PRO A 87 12.10 -19.30 1.03
CA PRO A 87 12.42 -18.60 -0.21
C PRO A 87 11.29 -17.68 -0.71
N SER A 88 10.04 -18.01 -0.39
CA SER A 88 8.85 -17.23 -0.75
C SER A 88 8.60 -16.02 0.16
N TYR A 89 9.40 -15.85 1.23
CA TYR A 89 9.20 -14.74 2.15
C TYR A 89 9.65 -13.40 1.53
N PRO A 90 8.88 -12.30 1.68
CA PRO A 90 9.24 -11.00 1.10
C PRO A 90 10.57 -10.48 1.65
N LYS A 91 11.57 -10.32 0.78
CA LYS A 91 12.93 -9.89 1.17
C LYS A 91 12.94 -8.57 1.95
N GLY A 92 12.09 -7.62 1.56
CA GLY A 92 11.97 -6.32 2.25
C GLY A 92 11.57 -6.47 3.72
N LEU A 93 10.65 -7.40 4.02
CA LEU A 93 10.23 -7.66 5.40
C LEU A 93 11.28 -8.40 6.21
N ALA A 94 12.07 -9.27 5.60
CA ALA A 94 13.14 -9.99 6.31
C ALA A 94 14.22 -9.05 6.90
N LEU A 95 14.32 -7.83 6.35
CA LEU A 95 15.31 -6.83 6.73
C LEU A 95 14.87 -5.85 7.83
N ILE A 96 13.57 -5.80 8.17
CA ILE A 96 13.11 -4.90 9.24
C ILE A 96 13.53 -5.45 10.62
N SER A 97 13.59 -4.57 11.62
CA SER A 97 14.06 -4.93 12.97
C SER A 97 13.17 -6.00 13.65
N ASN A 98 11.90 -6.04 13.36
CA ASN A 98 10.94 -7.01 13.90
C ASN A 98 10.09 -7.61 12.76
N PRO A 99 10.67 -8.50 11.92
CA PRO A 99 9.93 -9.17 10.86
C PRO A 99 8.92 -10.16 11.45
N PRO A 100 7.75 -10.37 10.84
CA PRO A 100 6.87 -11.49 11.23
C PRO A 100 7.58 -12.84 11.03
N ALA A 101 7.53 -13.71 12.02
CA ALA A 101 8.05 -15.07 11.89
C ALA A 101 7.26 -15.88 10.85
N ILE A 102 5.96 -15.61 10.74
CA ILE A 102 5.05 -16.23 9.76
C ILE A 102 4.18 -15.16 9.12
N LEU A 103 3.82 -15.37 7.86
CA LEU A 103 2.89 -14.55 7.10
C LEU A 103 1.80 -15.42 6.47
N TYR A 104 0.59 -14.90 6.48
CA TYR A 104 -0.58 -15.45 5.80
C TYR A 104 -0.93 -14.53 4.64
N TYR A 105 -1.26 -15.08 3.45
CA TYR A 105 -1.59 -14.25 2.32
C TYR A 105 -2.55 -14.95 1.34
N LYS A 106 -3.32 -14.14 0.60
CA LYS A 106 -4.18 -14.56 -0.52
C LYS A 106 -3.79 -13.81 -1.79
N GLY A 107 -4.03 -14.40 -2.94
CA GLY A 107 -3.78 -13.81 -4.24
C GLY A 107 -2.49 -14.29 -4.88
N ALA A 108 -1.78 -13.39 -5.54
CA ALA A 108 -0.54 -13.67 -6.27
C ALA A 108 0.61 -14.11 -5.35
N GLU A 109 1.72 -14.56 -5.92
CA GLU A 109 2.96 -14.73 -5.19
C GLU A 109 3.67 -13.37 -5.01
N PHE A 110 4.46 -13.23 -3.94
CA PHE A 110 5.21 -11.99 -3.72
C PHE A 110 6.21 -11.69 -4.84
N SER A 111 6.71 -12.71 -5.53
CA SER A 111 7.56 -12.58 -6.71
C SER A 111 6.86 -11.96 -7.92
N ASP A 112 5.54 -12.05 -7.99
CA ASP A 112 4.72 -11.54 -9.09
C ASP A 112 4.36 -10.05 -8.94
N ILE A 113 4.70 -9.47 -7.79
CA ILE A 113 4.46 -8.06 -7.49
C ILE A 113 5.70 -7.25 -7.88
N PRO A 114 5.55 -6.11 -8.58
CA PRO A 114 6.66 -5.23 -8.90
C PRO A 114 7.47 -4.85 -7.67
N SER A 115 8.79 -4.95 -7.76
CA SER A 115 9.72 -4.70 -6.63
C SER A 115 9.89 -3.21 -6.30
N LYS A 116 9.48 -2.32 -7.19
CA LYS A 116 9.39 -0.88 -6.97
C LYS A 116 8.13 -0.56 -6.17
N ALA A 117 8.17 -0.77 -4.88
CA ALA A 117 7.00 -0.69 -4.01
C ALA A 117 6.93 0.65 -3.27
N ILE A 118 5.77 1.29 -3.34
CA ILE A 118 5.46 2.57 -2.71
C ILE A 118 4.38 2.35 -1.64
N ALA A 119 4.68 2.73 -0.39
CA ALA A 119 3.64 2.81 0.63
C ALA A 119 2.82 4.09 0.43
N CYS A 120 1.52 3.96 0.27
CA CYS A 120 0.58 5.08 0.21
C CYS A 120 -0.29 5.06 1.46
N VAL A 121 -0.11 6.04 2.33
CA VAL A 121 -0.78 6.10 3.63
C VAL A 121 -1.28 7.51 3.94
N GLY A 122 -2.29 7.62 4.82
CA GLY A 122 -2.83 8.92 5.18
C GLY A 122 -4.08 8.83 6.06
N THR A 123 -4.79 9.93 6.13
CA THR A 123 -6.01 10.08 6.91
C THR A 123 -7.13 9.15 6.42
N ARG A 124 -7.99 8.77 7.37
CA ARG A 124 -9.25 8.05 7.05
C ARG A 124 -10.35 8.95 6.51
N LYS A 125 -10.16 10.28 6.59
CA LYS A 125 -11.09 11.31 6.10
C LYS A 125 -10.32 12.26 5.20
N PRO A 126 -9.96 11.82 3.97
CA PRO A 126 -9.18 12.64 3.06
C PRO A 126 -9.98 13.85 2.58
N THR A 127 -9.28 14.97 2.42
CA THR A 127 -9.84 16.14 1.74
C THR A 127 -9.78 15.94 0.23
N ARG A 128 -10.31 16.93 -0.53
CA ARG A 128 -10.21 16.95 -1.99
C ARG A 128 -8.74 16.93 -2.45
N ILE A 129 -7.84 17.53 -1.67
CA ILE A 129 -6.40 17.55 -1.97
C ILE A 129 -5.83 16.13 -2.07
N SER A 130 -6.01 15.32 -1.02
CA SER A 130 -5.55 13.92 -1.06
C SER A 130 -6.24 13.12 -2.14
N TYR A 131 -7.55 13.33 -2.34
CA TYR A 131 -8.29 12.63 -3.39
C TYR A 131 -7.67 12.90 -4.77
N ASN A 132 -7.42 14.17 -5.09
CA ASN A 132 -6.80 14.56 -6.36
C ASN A 132 -5.36 14.06 -6.46
N ALA A 133 -4.56 14.22 -5.40
CA ALA A 133 -3.18 13.77 -5.39
C ALA A 133 -3.03 12.25 -5.59
N VAL A 134 -3.87 11.44 -4.93
CA VAL A 134 -3.86 9.97 -5.11
C VAL A 134 -4.19 9.60 -6.55
N ASN A 135 -5.29 10.17 -7.10
CA ASN A 135 -5.75 9.86 -8.46
C ASN A 135 -4.79 10.35 -9.54
N TYR A 136 -3.96 11.35 -9.24
CA TYR A 136 -2.93 11.83 -10.15
C TYR A 136 -1.63 11.03 -10.06
N LEU A 137 -1.12 10.81 -8.85
CA LEU A 137 0.21 10.24 -8.63
C LEU A 137 0.24 8.72 -8.82
N VAL A 138 -0.74 8.01 -8.27
CA VAL A 138 -0.73 6.53 -8.29
C VAL A 138 -0.73 5.95 -9.70
N PRO A 139 -1.57 6.41 -10.67
CA PRO A 139 -1.49 5.93 -12.04
C PRO A 139 -0.12 6.11 -12.67
N GLN A 140 0.55 7.24 -12.42
CA GLN A 140 1.88 7.50 -12.99
C GLN A 140 2.91 6.51 -12.45
N TRP A 141 2.88 6.21 -11.16
CA TRP A 141 3.78 5.19 -10.59
C TRP A 141 3.49 3.80 -11.10
N VAL A 142 2.22 3.45 -11.30
CA VAL A 142 1.83 2.17 -11.90
C VAL A 142 2.39 2.03 -13.32
N HIS A 143 2.40 3.10 -14.11
CA HIS A 143 3.02 3.11 -15.45
C HIS A 143 4.54 2.91 -15.43
N GLU A 144 5.19 3.29 -14.33
CA GLU A 144 6.63 3.06 -14.10
C GLU A 144 6.90 1.71 -13.43
N ASP A 145 5.96 0.77 -13.55
CA ASP A 145 6.03 -0.58 -12.95
C ASP A 145 6.22 -0.55 -11.44
N CYS A 146 5.53 0.37 -10.76
CA CYS A 146 5.50 0.42 -9.30
C CYS A 146 4.27 -0.32 -8.76
N SER A 147 4.46 -0.99 -7.63
CA SER A 147 3.37 -1.55 -6.83
C SER A 147 2.99 -0.62 -5.69
N ILE A 148 1.72 -0.65 -5.30
CA ILE A 148 1.20 0.15 -4.19
C ILE A 148 0.97 -0.73 -2.97
N ILE A 149 1.50 -0.31 -1.82
CA ILE A 149 1.34 -0.99 -0.55
C ILE A 149 0.53 -0.10 0.38
N SER A 150 -0.55 -0.63 0.95
CA SER A 150 -1.36 0.10 1.91
C SER A 150 -2.11 -0.84 2.86
N GLY A 151 -2.98 -0.30 3.72
CA GLY A 151 -3.58 -1.05 4.83
C GLY A 151 -5.05 -1.37 4.69
N LEU A 152 -5.68 -1.09 3.56
CA LEU A 152 -7.11 -1.31 3.31
C LEU A 152 -8.05 -0.57 4.29
N ALA A 153 -7.57 0.47 4.98
CA ALA A 153 -8.41 1.33 5.80
C ALA A 153 -9.31 2.22 4.92
N CYS A 154 -10.32 2.87 5.54
CA CYS A 154 -11.05 3.95 4.87
C CYS A 154 -10.10 5.10 4.50
N GLY A 155 -10.49 5.95 3.56
CA GLY A 155 -9.75 7.14 3.17
C GLY A 155 -8.60 6.84 2.22
N VAL A 156 -7.41 7.37 2.51
CA VAL A 156 -6.24 7.32 1.61
C VAL A 156 -5.87 5.89 1.21
N ASP A 157 -5.88 4.94 2.14
CA ASP A 157 -5.57 3.54 1.84
C ASP A 157 -6.51 2.98 0.75
N LYS A 158 -7.83 3.15 0.95
CA LYS A 158 -8.85 2.75 0.00
C LYS A 158 -8.66 3.40 -1.36
N LEU A 159 -8.46 4.71 -1.40
CA LEU A 159 -8.24 5.47 -2.63
C LEU A 159 -7.01 4.98 -3.39
N SER A 160 -5.91 4.73 -2.67
CA SER A 160 -4.65 4.26 -3.26
C SER A 160 -4.78 2.89 -3.91
N HIS A 161 -5.46 1.95 -3.24
CA HIS A 161 -5.74 0.64 -3.84
C HIS A 161 -6.64 0.78 -5.08
N GLN A 162 -7.70 1.60 -5.01
CA GLN A 162 -8.62 1.83 -6.12
C GLN A 162 -7.91 2.44 -7.33
N ALA A 163 -7.11 3.50 -7.11
CA ALA A 163 -6.35 4.15 -8.18
C ALA A 163 -5.33 3.20 -8.82
N CYS A 164 -4.65 2.37 -8.02
CA CYS A 164 -3.72 1.37 -8.51
C CYS A 164 -4.40 0.35 -9.42
N ILE A 165 -5.51 -0.25 -8.97
CA ILE A 165 -6.27 -1.24 -9.75
C ILE A 165 -6.82 -0.60 -11.02
N SER A 166 -7.37 0.61 -10.94
CA SER A 166 -7.91 1.33 -12.11
C SER A 166 -6.86 1.65 -13.17
N ALA A 167 -5.61 1.80 -12.76
CA ALA A 167 -4.47 1.97 -13.66
C ALA A 167 -3.87 0.64 -14.17
N GLY A 168 -4.46 -0.51 -13.83
CA GLY A 168 -3.95 -1.84 -14.21
C GLY A 168 -2.76 -2.31 -13.37
N GLY A 169 -2.46 -1.65 -12.24
CA GLY A 169 -1.36 -1.99 -11.35
C GLY A 169 -1.67 -3.07 -10.34
N LYS A 170 -0.62 -3.60 -9.70
CA LYS A 170 -0.70 -4.57 -8.62
C LYS A 170 -0.51 -3.90 -7.26
N THR A 171 -1.31 -4.30 -6.29
CA THR A 171 -1.28 -3.72 -4.95
C THR A 171 -1.29 -4.79 -3.86
N ILE A 172 -0.65 -4.50 -2.73
CA ILE A 172 -0.66 -5.35 -1.54
C ILE A 172 -1.42 -4.62 -0.44
N ALA A 173 -2.50 -5.24 0.04
CA ALA A 173 -3.21 -4.80 1.23
C ALA A 173 -2.70 -5.57 2.46
N VAL A 174 -2.11 -4.86 3.41
CA VAL A 174 -1.62 -5.43 4.66
C VAL A 174 -2.72 -5.28 5.71
N LEU A 175 -3.18 -6.38 6.29
CA LEU A 175 -4.29 -6.40 7.23
C LEU A 175 -3.79 -6.60 8.67
N ALA A 176 -4.57 -6.13 9.65
CA ALA A 176 -4.26 -6.20 11.08
C ALA A 176 -5.09 -7.26 11.82
N HIS A 177 -5.54 -8.29 11.11
CA HIS A 177 -6.41 -9.37 11.59
C HIS A 177 -6.30 -10.58 10.67
N GLY A 178 -6.92 -11.69 11.01
CA GLY A 178 -6.97 -12.89 10.16
C GLY A 178 -7.65 -12.63 8.81
N LEU A 179 -7.21 -13.36 7.78
CA LEU A 179 -7.70 -13.19 6.39
C LEU A 179 -9.05 -13.88 6.12
N ASP A 180 -9.69 -14.41 7.14
CA ASP A 180 -11.05 -14.94 7.10
C ASP A 180 -12.14 -13.86 7.18
N THR A 181 -11.76 -12.63 7.50
CA THR A 181 -12.65 -11.48 7.55
C THR A 181 -12.00 -10.26 6.89
N ILE A 182 -12.81 -9.28 6.48
CA ILE A 182 -12.33 -7.98 6.00
C ILE A 182 -12.82 -6.87 6.92
N TYR A 183 -11.91 -6.02 7.34
CA TYR A 183 -12.22 -4.84 8.14
C TYR A 183 -11.51 -3.60 7.57
N PRO A 184 -12.23 -2.48 7.36
CA PRO A 184 -13.67 -2.34 7.56
C PRO A 184 -14.48 -3.12 6.52
N LYS A 185 -15.67 -3.58 6.89
CA LYS A 185 -16.53 -4.41 6.04
C LYS A 185 -16.91 -3.73 4.70
N GLU A 186 -16.97 -2.41 4.71
CA GLU A 186 -17.25 -1.59 3.52
C GLU A 186 -16.20 -1.75 2.41
N ASN A 187 -15.01 -2.21 2.74
CA ASN A 187 -13.91 -2.44 1.80
C ASN A 187 -13.84 -3.91 1.31
N SER A 188 -14.86 -4.75 1.60
CA SER A 188 -14.86 -6.15 1.16
C SER A 188 -14.81 -6.30 -0.35
N ALA A 189 -15.64 -5.55 -1.08
CA ALA A 189 -15.60 -5.56 -2.54
C ALA A 189 -14.27 -5.07 -3.12
N LEU A 190 -13.58 -4.13 -2.43
CA LEU A 190 -12.25 -3.69 -2.83
C LEU A 190 -11.22 -4.79 -2.60
N ALA A 191 -11.32 -5.53 -1.49
CA ALA A 191 -10.43 -6.66 -1.21
C ALA A 191 -10.54 -7.75 -2.30
N GLU A 192 -11.76 -8.06 -2.76
CA GLU A 192 -11.97 -8.98 -3.87
C GLU A 192 -11.34 -8.46 -5.17
N ARG A 193 -11.56 -7.20 -5.51
CA ARG A 193 -10.94 -6.57 -6.70
C ARG A 193 -9.41 -6.55 -6.64
N ILE A 194 -8.81 -6.40 -5.46
CA ILE A 194 -7.35 -6.53 -5.28
C ILE A 194 -6.88 -7.91 -5.71
N LEU A 195 -7.57 -8.97 -5.28
CA LEU A 195 -7.24 -10.34 -5.64
C LEU A 195 -7.44 -10.61 -7.14
N GLU A 196 -8.56 -10.16 -7.70
CA GLU A 196 -8.88 -10.28 -9.13
C GLU A 196 -7.86 -9.57 -10.03
N SER A 197 -7.30 -8.45 -9.58
CA SER A 197 -6.24 -7.72 -10.30
C SER A 197 -4.84 -8.34 -10.18
N GLY A 198 -4.70 -9.50 -9.54
CA GLY A 198 -3.41 -10.13 -9.28
C GLY A 198 -2.61 -9.48 -8.16
N GLY A 199 -3.29 -8.79 -7.24
CA GLY A 199 -2.73 -8.25 -6.02
C GLY A 199 -2.72 -9.27 -4.87
N ILE A 200 -2.37 -8.79 -3.68
CA ILE A 200 -2.22 -9.63 -2.48
C ILE A 200 -2.97 -9.00 -1.29
N LEU A 201 -3.68 -9.84 -0.53
CA LEU A 201 -4.07 -9.55 0.84
C LEU A 201 -3.13 -10.31 1.77
N MET A 202 -2.51 -9.65 2.74
CA MET A 202 -1.59 -10.31 3.67
C MET A 202 -1.80 -9.89 5.12
N SER A 203 -1.42 -10.76 6.03
CA SER A 203 -1.45 -10.52 7.47
C SER A 203 -0.36 -11.33 8.19
N GLU A 204 0.07 -10.84 9.35
CA GLU A 204 0.87 -11.63 10.29
C GLU A 204 0.02 -12.42 11.28
N TYR A 205 -1.30 -12.29 11.21
CA TYR A 205 -2.25 -12.89 12.14
C TYR A 205 -2.98 -14.08 11.51
N ALA A 206 -3.08 -15.17 12.26
CA ALA A 206 -3.81 -16.39 11.84
C ALA A 206 -5.31 -16.12 11.68
N VAL A 207 -5.98 -17.01 10.94
CA VAL A 207 -7.46 -17.06 10.83
C VAL A 207 -8.12 -17.03 12.19
N GLY A 208 -9.26 -16.35 12.29
CA GLY A 208 -10.00 -16.15 13.55
C GLY A 208 -9.48 -15.00 14.41
N THR A 209 -8.34 -14.38 14.07
CA THR A 209 -7.85 -13.21 14.80
C THR A 209 -8.68 -11.98 14.45
N LYS A 210 -9.33 -11.36 15.45
CA LYS A 210 -10.18 -10.19 15.28
C LYS A 210 -9.37 -8.90 15.13
N PRO A 211 -9.91 -7.85 14.46
CA PRO A 211 -9.30 -6.52 14.44
C PRO A 211 -9.14 -5.95 15.84
N ASP A 212 -7.99 -5.29 16.09
CA ASP A 212 -7.66 -4.68 17.36
C ASP A 212 -6.83 -3.40 17.16
N ARG A 213 -7.00 -2.39 18.03
CA ARG A 213 -6.33 -1.10 17.88
C ARG A 213 -4.80 -1.21 17.88
N PHE A 214 -4.23 -2.05 18.72
CA PHE A 214 -2.79 -2.23 18.80
C PHE A 214 -2.25 -2.94 17.57
N ARG A 215 -3.02 -3.88 17.01
CA ARG A 215 -2.65 -4.59 15.77
C ARG A 215 -2.60 -3.67 14.57
N PHE A 216 -3.49 -2.66 14.48
CA PHE A 216 -3.44 -1.66 13.42
C PHE A 216 -2.14 -0.83 13.48
N VAL A 217 -1.70 -0.45 14.68
CA VAL A 217 -0.44 0.28 14.86
C VAL A 217 0.76 -0.62 14.50
N ASN A 218 0.78 -1.85 15.03
CA ASN A 218 1.87 -2.79 14.78
C ASN A 218 2.01 -3.16 13.30
N ARG A 219 0.89 -3.33 12.58
CA ARG A 219 0.84 -3.67 11.17
C ARG A 219 1.56 -2.64 10.29
N ASN A 220 1.55 -1.36 10.67
CA ASN A 220 2.12 -0.29 9.86
C ASN A 220 3.61 -0.50 9.56
N ARG A 221 4.36 -1.15 10.46
CA ARG A 221 5.76 -1.52 10.17
C ARG A 221 5.92 -2.41 8.95
N LEU A 222 4.90 -3.21 8.62
CA LEU A 222 4.91 -4.12 7.48
C LEU A 222 4.63 -3.36 6.17
N ILE A 223 3.72 -2.37 6.20
CA ILE A 223 3.45 -1.50 5.05
C ILE A 223 4.75 -0.80 4.64
N VAL A 224 5.43 -0.18 5.60
CA VAL A 224 6.71 0.48 5.39
C VAL A 224 7.79 -0.53 4.99
N GLY A 225 7.83 -1.71 5.62
CA GLY A 225 8.84 -2.75 5.37
C GLY A 225 8.80 -3.32 3.96
N LEU A 226 7.61 -3.49 3.40
CA LEU A 226 7.41 -3.95 2.02
C LEU A 226 7.80 -2.90 0.98
N SER A 227 7.76 -1.62 1.34
CA SER A 227 7.98 -0.52 0.40
C SER A 227 9.42 -0.03 0.42
N LYS A 228 9.82 0.67 -0.64
CA LYS A 228 11.10 1.39 -0.73
C LYS A 228 10.94 2.87 -0.37
N VAL A 229 9.75 3.40 -0.60
CA VAL A 229 9.39 4.81 -0.42
C VAL A 229 8.05 4.88 0.31
N VAL A 230 7.86 5.89 1.16
CA VAL A 230 6.60 6.15 1.86
C VAL A 230 6.04 7.48 1.39
N VAL A 231 4.81 7.48 0.90
CA VAL A 231 4.07 8.70 0.54
C VAL A 231 2.94 8.89 1.53
N ILE A 232 2.97 10.03 2.23
CA ILE A 232 1.97 10.44 3.20
C ILE A 232 1.15 11.54 2.58
N TYR A 233 -0.12 11.25 2.26
CA TYR A 233 -0.99 12.21 1.60
C TYR A 233 -1.50 13.28 2.54
N GLU A 234 -2.17 12.89 3.60
CA GLU A 234 -2.63 13.77 4.68
C GLU A 234 -2.56 13.03 6.01
N CYS A 235 -2.11 13.72 7.05
CA CYS A 235 -2.16 13.24 8.42
C CYS A 235 -2.24 14.41 9.40
N ASP A 236 -2.90 14.19 10.52
CA ASP A 236 -2.78 15.07 11.68
C ASP A 236 -1.57 14.66 12.55
N GLU A 237 -1.07 15.57 13.38
CA GLU A 237 0.12 15.34 14.22
C GLU A 237 -0.04 14.18 15.22
N LYS A 238 -1.25 13.86 15.63
CA LYS A 238 -1.57 12.83 16.64
C LYS A 238 -2.18 11.58 16.00
N GLY A 239 -2.33 11.56 14.69
CA GLY A 239 -2.99 10.48 13.95
C GLY A 239 -2.17 9.21 13.85
N GLY A 240 -2.88 8.10 13.63
CA GLY A 240 -2.26 6.77 13.45
C GLY A 240 -1.27 6.70 12.28
N THR A 241 -1.36 7.61 11.32
CA THR A 241 -0.43 7.71 10.18
C THR A 241 0.99 8.09 10.62
N MET A 242 1.15 8.83 11.74
CA MET A 242 2.46 9.18 12.28
C MET A 242 3.29 7.96 12.68
N HIS A 243 2.68 6.83 13.01
CA HIS A 243 3.42 5.58 13.23
C HIS A 243 4.12 5.08 11.96
N ASN A 244 3.58 5.37 10.76
CA ASN A 244 4.29 5.06 9.51
C ASN A 244 5.54 5.94 9.35
N VAL A 245 5.49 7.21 9.79
CA VAL A 245 6.66 8.11 9.81
C VAL A 245 7.74 7.56 10.73
N GLU A 246 7.38 7.14 11.95
CA GLU A 246 8.33 6.54 12.90
C GLU A 246 8.96 5.26 12.31
N HIS A 247 8.16 4.40 11.69
CA HIS A 247 8.66 3.19 11.05
C HIS A 247 9.53 3.50 9.84
N ALA A 248 9.19 4.51 9.02
CA ALA A 248 10.01 4.95 7.91
C ALA A 248 11.39 5.46 8.39
N GLY A 249 11.43 6.28 9.43
CA GLY A 249 12.67 6.73 10.05
C GLY A 249 13.54 5.58 10.56
N ARG A 250 12.95 4.64 11.33
CA ARG A 250 13.66 3.46 11.85
C ARG A 250 14.18 2.54 10.74
N GLN A 251 13.45 2.44 9.63
CA GLN A 251 13.79 1.61 8.48
C GLN A 251 14.57 2.37 7.39
N LYS A 252 14.91 3.64 7.65
CA LYS A 252 15.65 4.53 6.73
C LYS A 252 15.00 4.63 5.34
N LYS A 253 13.66 4.71 5.32
CA LYS A 253 12.89 4.89 4.08
C LYS A 253 12.63 6.37 3.84
N PRO A 254 12.83 6.88 2.61
CA PRO A 254 12.50 8.25 2.27
C PRO A 254 10.99 8.47 2.35
N ILE A 255 10.61 9.65 2.86
CA ILE A 255 9.23 10.07 3.01
C ILE A 255 8.95 11.22 2.04
N PHE A 256 7.83 11.14 1.38
CA PHE A 256 7.32 12.19 0.49
C PHE A 256 5.90 12.57 0.90
N CYS A 257 5.57 13.84 0.71
CA CYS A 257 4.22 14.36 0.91
C CYS A 257 3.79 15.15 -0.33
N PRO A 258 2.58 14.99 -0.86
CA PRO A 258 2.02 15.95 -1.79
C PRO A 258 1.98 17.33 -1.13
N ALA A 259 2.18 18.38 -1.93
CA ALA A 259 2.06 19.75 -1.44
C ALA A 259 0.65 19.98 -0.86
N ILE A 260 0.58 20.73 0.21
CA ILE A 260 -0.66 21.17 0.85
C ILE A 260 -0.98 22.61 0.43
N GLY A 261 -2.27 23.00 0.50
CA GLY A 261 -2.69 24.37 0.20
C GLY A 261 -2.22 25.40 1.23
N GLU A 262 -2.49 26.68 0.96
CA GLU A 262 -2.18 27.77 1.89
C GLU A 262 -3.00 27.67 3.18
N VAL A 263 -4.25 27.23 3.08
CA VAL A 263 -5.13 26.95 4.23
C VAL A 263 -4.91 25.52 4.67
N VAL A 264 -4.42 25.34 5.89
CA VAL A 264 -4.11 24.02 6.47
C VAL A 264 -5.29 23.56 7.30
N GLU A 265 -5.91 22.46 6.88
CA GLU A 265 -6.97 21.79 7.65
C GLU A 265 -6.37 20.93 8.78
N ASP A 266 -7.18 20.60 9.80
CA ASP A 266 -6.74 19.77 10.93
C ASP A 266 -6.12 18.44 10.51
N VAL A 267 -6.65 17.82 9.44
CA VAL A 267 -6.15 16.56 8.89
C VAL A 267 -4.79 16.70 8.17
N GLN A 268 -4.27 17.90 8.02
CA GLN A 268 -3.02 18.23 7.32
C GLN A 268 -1.92 18.73 8.25
N THR A 269 -2.21 18.95 9.54
CA THR A 269 -1.26 19.53 10.50
C THR A 269 0.02 18.72 10.62
N GLY A 270 -0.09 17.39 10.64
CA GLY A 270 1.07 16.50 10.64
C GLY A 270 1.83 16.53 9.33
N THR A 271 1.13 16.56 8.18
CA THR A 271 1.77 16.67 6.86
C THR A 271 2.56 17.97 6.74
N LYS A 272 1.96 19.11 7.17
CA LYS A 272 2.65 20.41 7.21
C LYS A 272 3.91 20.33 8.06
N LYS A 273 3.81 19.79 9.25
CA LYS A 273 4.96 19.64 10.16
C LYS A 273 6.09 18.82 9.52
N LEU A 274 5.79 17.68 8.89
CA LEU A 274 6.78 16.85 8.22
C LEU A 274 7.53 17.60 7.11
N ILE A 275 6.81 18.46 6.38
CA ILE A 275 7.38 19.32 5.32
C ILE A 275 8.25 20.41 5.92
N ASP A 276 7.74 21.14 6.90
CA ASP A 276 8.42 22.28 7.54
C ASP A 276 9.72 21.85 8.25
N GLU A 277 9.72 20.66 8.87
CA GLU A 277 10.88 20.07 9.54
C GLU A 277 11.87 19.40 8.56
N GLY A 278 11.55 19.34 7.28
CA GLY A 278 12.37 18.64 6.27
C GLY A 278 12.42 17.11 6.44
N THR A 279 11.50 16.54 7.22
CA THR A 279 11.37 15.09 7.41
C THR A 279 10.81 14.44 6.15
N ALA A 280 9.97 15.13 5.38
CA ALA A 280 9.42 14.68 4.12
C ALA A 280 9.81 15.63 2.97
N SER A 281 10.11 15.04 1.81
CA SER A 281 10.27 15.79 0.56
C SER A 281 8.89 16.09 -0.04
N VAL A 282 8.72 17.29 -0.59
CA VAL A 282 7.44 17.72 -1.16
C VAL A 282 7.30 17.29 -2.61
N ILE A 283 6.16 16.73 -2.96
CA ILE A 283 5.75 16.47 -4.35
C ILE A 283 4.84 17.64 -4.77
N GLN A 284 5.36 18.59 -5.54
CA GLN A 284 4.62 19.77 -6.00
C GLN A 284 4.04 19.60 -7.40
N GLN A 285 4.78 18.95 -8.31
CA GLN A 285 4.42 18.82 -9.72
C GLN A 285 4.87 17.48 -10.29
N GLY A 286 4.44 17.16 -11.51
CA GLY A 286 4.82 15.93 -12.20
C GLY A 286 6.32 15.67 -12.29
N ARG A 287 7.17 16.73 -12.35
CA ARG A 287 8.63 16.59 -12.31
C ARG A 287 9.17 16.03 -10.99
N ASP A 288 8.45 16.22 -9.88
CA ASP A 288 8.88 15.76 -8.56
C ASP A 288 8.58 14.26 -8.36
N ILE A 289 7.76 13.68 -9.25
CA ILE A 289 7.61 12.22 -9.38
C ILE A 289 8.98 11.59 -9.66
N ALA A 290 9.85 12.29 -10.40
CA ALA A 290 11.23 11.85 -10.63
C ALA A 290 11.98 11.60 -9.33
N GLY A 291 11.84 12.46 -8.31
CA GLY A 291 12.47 12.26 -7.00
C GLY A 291 12.01 10.98 -6.29
N VAL A 292 10.72 10.63 -6.41
CA VAL A 292 10.18 9.36 -5.90
C VAL A 292 10.75 8.18 -6.68
N LEU A 293 10.82 8.28 -8.01
CA LEU A 293 11.35 7.24 -8.88
C LEU A 293 12.86 7.04 -8.68
N ASP A 294 13.61 8.11 -8.46
CA ASP A 294 15.05 8.04 -8.11
C ASP A 294 15.27 7.31 -6.79
N ALA A 295 14.46 7.62 -5.78
CA ALA A 295 14.50 6.94 -4.49
C ALA A 295 14.14 5.44 -4.59
N LEU A 296 13.39 5.05 -5.62
CA LEU A 296 13.12 3.64 -5.95
C LEU A 296 14.29 2.96 -6.69
N GLY A 297 15.31 3.71 -7.08
CA GLY A 297 16.42 3.23 -7.91
C GLY A 297 16.02 3.01 -9.37
N SER A 298 15.02 3.75 -9.85
CA SER A 298 14.59 3.75 -11.25
C SER A 298 15.46 4.72 -12.04
N GLN A 299 15.94 4.32 -13.22
CA GLN A 299 16.48 5.30 -14.18
C GLN A 299 15.27 6.09 -14.74
N ILE A 300 15.35 7.42 -14.70
CA ILE A 300 14.30 8.29 -15.23
C ILE A 300 14.23 8.07 -16.75
N THR A 301 13.32 7.25 -17.20
CA THR A 301 12.80 7.37 -18.55
C THR A 301 11.84 8.55 -18.53
N LYS A 302 12.12 9.60 -19.34
CA LYS A 302 11.20 10.74 -19.46
C LYS A 302 9.78 10.22 -19.57
N PRO A 303 8.81 10.70 -18.78
CA PRO A 303 7.44 10.21 -18.84
C PRO A 303 6.96 10.36 -20.29
N ARG A 304 6.72 9.24 -20.94
CA ARG A 304 6.04 9.22 -22.22
C ARG A 304 4.55 9.38 -21.92
N LEU A 305 4.06 10.61 -21.97
CA LEU A 305 2.63 10.97 -21.92
C LEU A 305 1.81 10.40 -23.08
N ASN A 306 2.25 9.33 -23.68
CA ASN A 306 1.65 8.75 -24.89
C ASN A 306 0.58 7.69 -24.62
N ASN A 307 0.12 7.53 -23.37
CA ASN A 307 -0.90 6.52 -23.08
C ASN A 307 -2.29 7.16 -23.07
N THR A 308 -3.14 6.76 -23.98
CA THR A 308 -4.53 7.19 -24.16
C THR A 308 -5.36 7.15 -22.86
N ALA A 309 -5.12 6.15 -22.01
CA ALA A 309 -5.83 6.02 -20.72
C ALA A 309 -5.48 7.16 -19.73
N ILE A 310 -4.23 7.63 -19.69
CA ILE A 310 -3.82 8.77 -18.85
C ILE A 310 -4.46 10.05 -19.38
N LYS A 311 -4.42 10.24 -20.70
CA LYS A 311 -5.04 11.38 -21.36
C LYS A 311 -6.55 11.43 -21.09
N LEU A 312 -7.24 10.28 -21.10
CA LEU A 312 -8.66 10.17 -20.80
C LEU A 312 -8.99 10.48 -19.33
N ASN A 313 -8.20 10.00 -18.37
CA ASN A 313 -8.39 10.32 -16.96
C ASN A 313 -8.14 11.81 -16.68
N TYR A 314 -7.17 12.42 -17.35
CA TYR A 314 -6.91 13.85 -17.28
C TYR A 314 -8.06 14.66 -17.88
N LEU A 315 -8.58 14.23 -19.03
CA LEU A 315 -9.77 14.84 -19.65
C LEU A 315 -11.00 14.73 -18.74
N HIS A 316 -11.20 13.59 -18.07
CA HIS A 316 -12.27 13.42 -17.08
C HIS A 316 -12.14 14.40 -15.91
N ALA A 317 -10.94 14.59 -15.39
CA ALA A 317 -10.67 15.54 -14.33
C ALA A 317 -10.95 16.98 -14.79
N VAL A 318 -10.48 17.36 -15.97
CA VAL A 318 -10.72 18.70 -16.55
C VAL A 318 -12.21 18.92 -16.81
N LEU A 319 -12.92 17.94 -17.39
CA LEU A 319 -14.35 18.07 -17.68
C LEU A 319 -15.23 18.08 -16.42
N SER A 320 -14.81 17.38 -15.36
CA SER A 320 -15.53 17.42 -14.07
C SER A 320 -15.43 18.78 -13.37
N ILE A 321 -14.48 19.62 -13.78
CA ILE A 321 -14.24 20.95 -13.24
C ILE A 321 -14.95 22.01 -14.10
N LEU A 322 -15.01 21.78 -15.40
CA LEU A 322 -15.73 22.63 -16.34
C LEU A 322 -17.24 22.30 -16.33
N ASN A 323 -17.82 22.14 -15.14
CA ASN A 323 -19.25 21.86 -14.96
C ASN A 323 -20.16 23.03 -15.44
N ASP A 324 -19.58 24.17 -15.82
CA ASP A 324 -20.32 25.28 -16.46
C ASP A 324 -20.25 25.14 -17.98
N PRO A 325 -21.39 24.86 -18.65
CA PRO A 325 -21.46 24.73 -20.11
C PRO A 325 -20.97 25.96 -20.86
N ALA A 326 -21.12 27.17 -20.28
CA ALA A 326 -20.70 28.43 -20.91
C ALA A 326 -19.16 28.57 -20.90
N VAL A 327 -18.51 28.16 -19.83
CA VAL A 327 -17.05 28.16 -19.70
C VAL A 327 -16.44 27.11 -20.63
N LEU A 328 -17.06 25.93 -20.72
CA LEU A 328 -16.64 24.88 -21.64
C LEU A 328 -16.74 25.33 -23.10
N GLU A 329 -17.88 25.93 -23.49
CA GLU A 329 -18.10 26.45 -24.84
C GLU A 329 -17.12 27.55 -25.22
N ALA A 330 -16.86 28.49 -24.32
CA ALA A 330 -15.87 29.56 -24.52
C ALA A 330 -14.45 29.00 -24.69
N THR A 331 -14.06 28.00 -23.90
CA THR A 331 -12.76 27.33 -23.98
C THR A 331 -12.58 26.61 -25.31
N LEU A 332 -13.59 25.86 -25.75
CA LEU A 332 -13.57 25.12 -27.00
C LEU A 332 -13.55 26.04 -28.23
N LYS A 333 -14.24 27.18 -28.15
CA LYS A 333 -14.19 28.24 -29.16
C LYS A 333 -12.79 28.84 -29.32
N THR A 334 -12.10 29.08 -28.21
CA THR A 334 -10.73 29.59 -28.20
C THR A 334 -9.73 28.58 -28.81
N LEU A 335 -10.05 27.30 -28.72
CA LEU A 335 -9.26 26.19 -29.32
C LEU A 335 -9.57 25.96 -30.82
N ASN A 336 -10.50 26.74 -31.43
CA ASN A 336 -11.01 26.51 -32.78
C ASN A 336 -11.67 25.12 -32.97
N ILE A 337 -12.23 24.55 -31.93
CA ILE A 337 -12.91 23.25 -31.97
C ILE A 337 -14.41 23.54 -32.17
N ASN A 338 -14.90 23.26 -33.38
CA ASN A 338 -16.31 23.36 -33.70
C ASN A 338 -17.04 22.07 -33.37
N PHE A 339 -18.08 22.17 -32.53
CA PHE A 339 -18.97 21.05 -32.22
C PHE A 339 -20.30 21.22 -32.93
N PRO A 340 -20.85 20.17 -33.56
CA PRO A 340 -22.26 20.15 -34.01
C PRO A 340 -23.17 20.18 -32.77
N ALA A 341 -24.20 21.00 -32.79
CA ALA A 341 -25.12 21.22 -31.68
C ALA A 341 -25.88 19.98 -31.15
N THR A 342 -25.70 18.83 -31.77
CA THR A 342 -26.37 17.56 -31.46
C THR A 342 -25.49 16.46 -30.92
N GLN A 343 -24.19 16.72 -30.72
CA GLN A 343 -23.27 15.69 -30.34
C GLN A 343 -22.79 15.89 -28.88
N ASP A 344 -22.75 14.79 -28.11
CA ASP A 344 -22.20 14.82 -26.76
C ASP A 344 -20.73 15.25 -26.81
N ILE A 345 -20.45 16.43 -26.24
CA ILE A 345 -19.12 17.06 -26.18
C ILE A 345 -18.10 16.09 -25.57
N TYR A 346 -18.51 15.34 -24.55
CA TYR A 346 -17.66 14.38 -23.87
C TYR A 346 -17.18 13.27 -24.82
N THR A 347 -18.11 12.63 -25.51
CA THR A 347 -17.80 11.54 -26.44
C THR A 347 -16.90 12.01 -27.58
N THR A 348 -17.11 13.23 -28.07
CA THR A 348 -16.29 13.83 -29.14
C THR A 348 -14.87 14.12 -28.65
N LEU A 349 -14.70 14.68 -27.44
CA LEU A 349 -13.39 14.95 -26.86
C LEU A 349 -12.62 13.64 -26.58
N VAL A 350 -13.31 12.60 -26.13
CA VAL A 350 -12.73 11.25 -25.96
C VAL A 350 -12.20 10.71 -27.29
N HIS A 351 -12.97 10.85 -28.38
CA HIS A 351 -12.52 10.43 -29.72
C HIS A 351 -11.29 11.23 -30.18
N MET A 352 -11.31 12.56 -30.03
CA MET A 352 -10.20 13.42 -30.41
C MET A 352 -8.90 13.18 -29.63
N VAL A 353 -9.01 12.73 -28.37
CA VAL A 353 -7.84 12.29 -27.57
C VAL A 353 -7.34 10.95 -28.04
N ASN A 354 -8.23 10.03 -28.38
CA ASN A 354 -7.87 8.69 -28.85
C ASN A 354 -7.17 8.69 -30.20
N ASP A 355 -7.56 9.58 -31.11
CA ASP A 355 -6.97 9.71 -32.45
C ASP A 355 -5.78 10.70 -32.50
N ASN A 356 -5.35 11.22 -31.34
CA ASN A 356 -4.31 12.25 -31.19
C ASN A 356 -4.57 13.56 -31.92
N SER A 357 -5.82 13.88 -32.27
CA SER A 357 -6.20 15.15 -32.87
C SER A 357 -6.34 16.28 -31.85
N LEU A 358 -6.35 15.95 -30.55
CA LEU A 358 -6.43 16.88 -29.45
C LEU A 358 -5.21 16.77 -28.53
N ASP A 359 -4.50 17.89 -28.37
CA ASP A 359 -3.38 18.03 -27.45
C ASP A 359 -3.89 18.53 -26.08
N ILE A 360 -3.93 17.64 -25.09
CA ILE A 360 -4.40 17.96 -23.74
C ILE A 360 -3.52 19.01 -23.05
N ASP A 361 -2.21 19.00 -23.29
CA ASP A 361 -1.32 20.00 -22.72
C ASP A 361 -1.64 21.40 -23.23
N LYS A 362 -2.11 21.50 -24.46
CA LYS A 362 -2.56 22.75 -25.05
C LYS A 362 -3.85 23.27 -24.43
N ILE A 363 -4.79 22.37 -24.09
CA ILE A 363 -6.02 22.71 -23.36
C ILE A 363 -5.69 23.23 -21.96
N LEU A 364 -4.83 22.52 -21.23
CA LEU A 364 -4.41 22.91 -19.88
C LEU A 364 -3.71 24.26 -19.85
N ASN A 365 -2.79 24.52 -20.77
CA ASN A 365 -2.11 25.79 -20.87
C ASN A 365 -3.08 26.95 -21.15
N LEU A 366 -4.07 26.73 -22.04
CA LEU A 366 -5.10 27.73 -22.32
C LEU A 366 -6.04 28.00 -21.14
N LEU A 367 -6.40 26.99 -20.37
CA LEU A 367 -7.19 27.16 -19.16
C LEU A 367 -6.43 27.96 -18.10
N VAL A 368 -5.11 27.78 -18.00
CA VAL A 368 -4.22 28.55 -17.12
C VAL A 368 -4.06 29.98 -17.60
N GLU A 369 -3.79 30.20 -18.89
CA GLU A 369 -3.61 31.54 -19.49
C GLU A 369 -4.88 32.39 -19.36
N ASN A 370 -6.05 31.80 -19.35
CA ASN A 370 -7.33 32.50 -19.21
C ASN A 370 -7.86 32.56 -17.77
N ASN A 371 -7.06 32.26 -16.75
CA ASN A 371 -7.44 32.23 -15.32
C ASN A 371 -8.67 31.35 -14.99
N ILE A 372 -9.06 30.43 -15.86
CA ILE A 372 -10.16 29.48 -15.66
C ILE A 372 -9.71 28.32 -14.78
N ALA A 373 -8.42 28.00 -14.85
CA ALA A 373 -7.75 27.11 -13.92
C ALA A 373 -6.45 27.76 -13.49
N SER A 374 -6.22 27.96 -12.21
CA SER A 374 -4.87 28.20 -11.71
C SER A 374 -4.25 26.81 -11.48
N ILE A 375 -3.25 26.46 -12.28
CA ILE A 375 -2.26 25.50 -11.81
C ILE A 375 -1.44 26.30 -10.79
N ASN A 376 -2.02 26.55 -9.63
CA ASN A 376 -1.20 26.83 -8.48
C ASN A 376 -0.24 25.67 -8.37
N LYS A 377 0.96 25.92 -7.95
CA LYS A 377 2.06 24.96 -7.72
C LYS A 377 1.64 23.69 -6.98
N THR A 378 0.40 23.56 -6.66
CA THR A 378 -0.42 22.43 -6.20
C THR A 378 -1.49 22.17 -7.25
N LEU A 379 -1.79 20.91 -7.55
CA LEU A 379 -2.90 20.45 -8.38
C LEU A 379 -4.27 20.85 -7.77
N ILE A 380 -4.45 22.11 -7.44
CA ILE A 380 -5.68 22.69 -6.96
C ILE A 380 -6.22 23.52 -8.12
N LEU A 381 -7.27 23.02 -8.73
CA LEU A 381 -8.12 23.82 -9.58
C LEU A 381 -8.93 24.71 -8.65
N ASN A 382 -8.80 25.99 -8.78
CA ASN A 382 -9.68 26.94 -8.11
C ASN A 382 -11.06 26.88 -8.74
N ASP A 383 -12.10 26.98 -7.90
CA ASP A 383 -13.51 27.10 -8.28
C ASP A 383 -13.77 28.24 -9.24
#